data_b982c9fa0ad2a107789d877ee600c54a
#
_entry.id   b982c9fa0ad2a107789d877ee600c54a
#
_cell.length_a   1.000
_cell.length_b   1.000
_cell.length_c   1.000
_cell.angle_alpha   90.00
_cell.angle_beta   90.00
_cell.angle_gamma   90.00
#
_symmetry.space_group_name_H-M   'P 1'
#
loop_
_entity.id
_entity.type
_entity.pdbx_description
1 polymer ?
#
loop_
_entity_poly.entity_id
_entity_poly.type
_entity_poly.pdbx_seq_one_letter_code
_entity_poly.pdbx_strand_id
1 'polypeptide(L)'
;RREIGHGQKLEVGETVTTSVVDPEMDEGYALLSMKRAVKDRGWDELQRIFESGEIIEVSPYDANRGGLLVEMEGIRGFLPVSQLAAGHYPRVSGADKDEILQKLNALTGQSLRVRVLDVSRKDNKLIFSEKEAVKDDMQSRFAELKVGDEVEGVVTGVIDFGAFVNVD
;
A
#
# COMPACT_ATOMS: atom_id res chain seq x y z
N ARG A 1 18.93 25.32 -2.65
CA ARG A 1 17.57 25.82 -2.36
C ARG A 1 16.41 24.94 -2.89
N ARG A 2 16.66 24.02 -3.83
CA ARG A 2 15.62 23.11 -4.38
C ARG A 2 15.48 21.77 -3.62
N GLU A 3 16.42 21.46 -2.73
CA GLU A 3 16.51 20.18 -2.00
C GLU A 3 15.82 20.19 -0.63
N ILE A 4 15.44 21.39 -0.15
CA ILE A 4 14.73 21.54 1.13
C ILE A 4 13.24 21.45 0.84
N GLY A 5 12.54 20.51 1.48
CA GLY A 5 11.09 20.37 1.37
C GLY A 5 10.37 21.67 1.72
N HIS A 6 9.22 21.93 1.13
CA HIS A 6 8.42 23.11 1.41
C HIS A 6 8.17 23.27 2.91
N GLY A 7 8.84 24.27 3.53
CA GLY A 7 8.62 24.67 4.92
C GLY A 7 9.73 24.34 5.92
N GLN A 8 10.73 23.55 5.60
CA GLN A 8 11.86 23.30 6.51
C GLN A 8 12.93 24.38 6.36
N LYS A 9 13.13 25.20 7.40
CA LYS A 9 14.29 26.08 7.54
C LYS A 9 15.35 25.33 8.33
N LEU A 10 16.53 25.18 7.77
CA LEU A 10 17.69 24.64 8.49
C LEU A 10 18.39 25.76 9.24
N GLU A 11 18.78 25.48 10.48
CA GLU A 11 19.54 26.39 11.33
C GLU A 11 20.98 25.89 11.50
N VAL A 12 21.91 26.82 11.71
CA VAL A 12 23.31 26.48 11.94
C VAL A 12 23.44 25.74 13.27
N GLY A 13 24.03 24.54 13.23
CA GLY A 13 24.16 23.65 14.41
C GLY A 13 23.12 22.54 14.47
N GLU A 14 22.14 22.51 13.55
CA GLU A 14 21.15 21.45 13.46
C GLU A 14 21.76 20.16 12.88
N THR A 15 21.44 19.02 13.49
CA THR A 15 21.85 17.70 12.97
C THR A 15 20.83 17.19 11.98
N VAL A 16 21.26 16.93 10.76
CA VAL A 16 20.41 16.43 9.69
C VAL A 16 20.94 15.15 9.08
N THR A 17 20.03 14.26 8.67
CA THR A 17 20.37 13.04 7.94
C THR A 17 20.36 13.32 6.45
N THR A 18 21.45 13.00 5.76
CA THR A 18 21.62 13.27 4.33
C THR A 18 22.25 12.08 3.62
N SER A 19 21.95 11.91 2.33
CA SER A 19 22.68 11.00 1.44
C SER A 19 23.72 11.77 0.63
N VAL A 20 24.89 11.19 0.45
CA VAL A 20 25.92 11.74 -0.41
C VAL A 20 25.49 11.55 -1.87
N VAL A 21 25.41 12.62 -2.63
CA VAL A 21 25.07 12.61 -4.06
C VAL A 21 26.35 12.62 -4.88
N ASP A 22 27.28 13.51 -4.52
CA ASP A 22 28.60 13.62 -5.13
C ASP A 22 29.63 13.89 -4.02
N PRO A 23 30.62 13.01 -3.85
CA PRO A 23 31.62 13.16 -2.78
C PRO A 23 32.68 14.23 -3.09
N GLU A 24 32.94 14.52 -4.37
CA GLU A 24 33.98 15.46 -4.80
C GLU A 24 33.46 16.40 -5.89
N MET A 25 33.09 17.62 -5.48
CA MET A 25 32.86 18.71 -6.41
C MET A 25 34.15 19.53 -6.60
N ASP A 26 34.29 20.15 -7.77
CA ASP A 26 35.47 20.95 -8.19
C ASP A 26 35.94 22.01 -7.18
N GLU A 27 35.10 22.40 -6.23
CA GLU A 27 35.36 23.40 -5.19
C GLU A 27 35.70 22.80 -3.82
N GLY A 28 35.91 21.49 -3.70
CA GLY A 28 36.25 20.80 -2.45
C GLY A 28 35.07 20.58 -1.49
N TYR A 29 33.84 20.61 -1.98
CA TYR A 29 32.62 20.34 -1.23
C TYR A 29 32.00 19.00 -1.67
N ALA A 30 31.33 18.33 -0.75
CA ALA A 30 30.47 17.21 -1.07
C ALA A 30 29.02 17.67 -1.27
N LEU A 31 28.35 17.19 -2.30
CA LEU A 31 26.93 17.43 -2.51
C LEU A 31 26.10 16.42 -1.72
N LEU A 32 25.25 16.90 -0.83
CA LEU A 32 24.39 16.09 0.02
C LEU A 32 22.91 16.35 -0.29
N SER A 33 22.08 15.32 -0.18
CA SER A 33 20.63 15.42 -0.36
C SER A 33 19.88 14.84 0.83
N MET A 34 19.10 15.65 1.52
CA MET A 34 18.18 15.24 2.56
C MET A 34 17.00 14.45 1.98
N LYS A 35 16.48 14.91 0.85
CA LYS A 35 15.37 14.30 0.14
C LYS A 35 15.68 12.86 -0.31
N ARG A 36 16.91 12.63 -0.76
CA ARG A 36 17.40 11.32 -1.13
C ARG A 36 17.52 10.40 0.09
N ALA A 37 18.03 10.92 1.22
CA ALA A 37 18.14 10.15 2.46
C ALA A 37 16.77 9.66 2.98
N VAL A 38 15.76 10.53 2.95
CA VAL A 38 14.37 10.15 3.33
C VAL A 38 13.85 9.05 2.41
N LYS A 39 14.04 9.21 1.09
CA LYS A 39 13.59 8.23 0.10
C LYS A 39 14.33 6.90 0.22
N ASP A 40 15.63 6.90 0.46
CA ASP A 40 16.43 5.70 0.65
C ASP A 40 15.97 4.91 1.88
N ARG A 41 15.74 5.60 3.02
CA ARG A 41 15.17 5.01 4.23
C ARG A 41 13.76 4.45 3.99
N GLY A 42 12.92 5.16 3.25
CA GLY A 42 11.59 4.69 2.88
C GLY A 42 11.63 3.37 2.10
N TRP A 43 12.57 3.22 1.16
CA TRP A 43 12.74 1.95 0.43
C TRP A 43 13.20 0.80 1.32
N ASP A 44 14.10 1.05 2.28
CA ASP A 44 14.58 0.04 3.22
C ASP A 44 13.43 -0.42 4.14
N GLU A 45 12.58 0.50 4.60
CA GLU A 45 11.40 0.17 5.40
C GLU A 45 10.35 -0.60 4.61
N LEU A 46 10.07 -0.19 3.37
CA LEU A 46 9.14 -0.92 2.48
C LEU A 46 9.63 -2.33 2.14
N GLN A 47 10.93 -2.50 1.98
CA GLN A 47 11.54 -3.81 1.79
C GLN A 47 11.34 -4.70 3.02
N ARG A 48 11.52 -4.16 4.22
CA ARG A 48 11.27 -4.85 5.50
C ARG A 48 9.81 -5.28 5.62
N ILE A 49 8.86 -4.38 5.33
CA ILE A 49 7.42 -4.67 5.35
C ILE A 49 7.06 -5.76 4.33
N PHE A 50 7.66 -5.71 3.14
CA PHE A 50 7.46 -6.74 2.12
C PHE A 50 7.94 -8.11 2.59
N GLU A 51 9.14 -8.20 3.19
CA GLU A 51 9.73 -9.45 3.69
C GLU A 51 8.96 -10.00 4.90
N SER A 52 8.48 -9.14 5.79
CA SER A 52 7.67 -9.55 6.95
C SER A 52 6.26 -10.00 6.54
N GLY A 53 5.77 -9.54 5.39
CA GLY A 53 4.41 -9.77 4.95
C GLY A 53 3.35 -9.03 5.78
N GLU A 54 3.74 -8.00 6.50
CA GLU A 54 2.89 -7.22 7.38
C GLU A 54 1.75 -6.53 6.62
N ILE A 55 0.55 -6.52 7.23
CA ILE A 55 -0.60 -5.78 6.72
C ILE A 55 -0.50 -4.36 7.25
N ILE A 56 -0.55 -3.41 6.33
CA ILE A 56 -0.45 -1.98 6.62
C ILE A 56 -1.70 -1.24 6.18
N GLU A 57 -1.95 -0.08 6.77
CA GLU A 57 -3.00 0.83 6.35
C GLU A 57 -2.44 1.93 5.46
N VAL A 58 -3.12 2.16 4.34
CA VAL A 58 -2.75 3.18 3.37
C VAL A 58 -3.97 4.00 2.96
N SER A 59 -3.77 5.29 2.70
CA SER A 59 -4.80 6.17 2.15
C SER A 59 -4.44 6.56 0.72
N PRO A 60 -5.22 6.11 -0.28
CA PRO A 60 -5.02 6.55 -1.65
C PRO A 60 -5.28 8.07 -1.78
N TYR A 61 -4.40 8.77 -2.47
CA TYR A 61 -4.54 10.20 -2.71
C TYR A 61 -5.13 10.53 -4.09
N ASP A 62 -5.11 9.57 -5.01
CA ASP A 62 -5.62 9.75 -6.37
C ASP A 62 -6.02 8.38 -6.96
N ALA A 63 -6.79 8.41 -8.05
CA ALA A 63 -7.24 7.21 -8.75
C ALA A 63 -7.11 7.37 -10.26
N ASN A 64 -6.82 6.27 -10.93
CA ASN A 64 -6.86 6.17 -12.38
C ASN A 64 -7.64 4.92 -12.82
N ARG A 65 -7.81 4.72 -14.13
CA ARG A 65 -8.56 3.58 -14.70
C ARG A 65 -7.96 2.21 -14.38
N GLY A 66 -6.71 2.16 -13.94
CA GLY A 66 -5.99 0.92 -13.60
C GLY A 66 -5.98 0.61 -12.11
N GLY A 67 -6.28 1.58 -11.24
CA GLY A 67 -6.21 1.43 -9.80
C GLY A 67 -6.05 2.72 -9.03
N LEU A 68 -5.63 2.58 -7.79
CA LEU A 68 -5.43 3.65 -6.83
C LEU A 68 -3.95 4.01 -6.70
N LEU A 69 -3.67 5.30 -6.57
CA LEU A 69 -2.34 5.84 -6.28
C LEU A 69 -2.19 6.08 -4.78
N VAL A 70 -1.15 5.51 -4.22
CA VAL A 70 -0.83 5.58 -2.79
C VAL A 70 0.55 6.20 -2.62
N GLU A 71 0.75 6.96 -1.56
CA GLU A 71 2.07 7.44 -1.17
C GLU A 71 2.39 6.95 0.24
N MET A 72 3.55 6.31 0.40
CA MET A 72 4.06 5.82 1.68
C MET A 72 5.55 6.13 1.78
N GLU A 73 5.98 6.72 2.89
CA GLU A 73 7.38 7.10 3.14
C GLU A 73 7.99 7.96 2.00
N GLY A 74 7.18 8.83 1.36
CA GLY A 74 7.62 9.63 0.22
C GLY A 74 7.84 8.85 -1.08
N ILE A 75 7.39 7.60 -1.12
CA ILE A 75 7.45 6.71 -2.27
C ILE A 75 6.05 6.49 -2.82
N ARG A 76 5.90 6.67 -4.13
CA ARG A 76 4.63 6.42 -4.80
C ARG A 76 4.46 4.95 -5.08
N GLY A 77 3.33 4.42 -4.64
CA GLY A 77 2.91 3.05 -4.89
C GLY A 77 1.60 2.99 -5.67
N PHE A 78 1.27 1.82 -6.12
CA PHE A 78 0.09 1.55 -6.92
C PHE A 78 -0.67 0.34 -6.36
N LEU A 79 -1.99 0.48 -6.24
CA LEU A 79 -2.91 -0.60 -5.89
C LEU A 79 -3.80 -0.88 -7.11
N PRO A 80 -3.49 -1.94 -7.91
CA PRO A 80 -4.27 -2.28 -9.09
C PRO A 80 -5.71 -2.63 -8.75
N VAL A 81 -6.67 -2.32 -9.64
CA VAL A 81 -8.08 -2.72 -9.48
C VAL A 81 -8.23 -4.22 -9.25
N SER A 82 -7.43 -5.05 -9.93
CA SER A 82 -7.44 -6.50 -9.76
C SER A 82 -7.02 -6.98 -8.37
N GLN A 83 -6.35 -6.12 -7.59
CA GLN A 83 -5.86 -6.39 -6.24
C GLN A 83 -6.73 -5.77 -5.14
N LEU A 84 -7.85 -5.14 -5.50
CA LEU A 84 -8.86 -4.69 -4.54
C LEU A 84 -9.65 -5.86 -3.96
N ALA A 85 -10.06 -5.75 -2.71
CA ALA A 85 -10.96 -6.70 -2.08
C ALA A 85 -12.32 -6.73 -2.79
N ALA A 86 -13.05 -7.82 -2.64
CA ALA A 86 -14.34 -8.02 -3.31
C ALA A 86 -15.39 -6.92 -3.00
N GLY A 87 -15.30 -6.32 -1.81
CA GLY A 87 -16.15 -5.19 -1.38
C GLY A 87 -15.83 -3.86 -2.05
N HIS A 88 -14.56 -3.64 -2.41
CA HIS A 88 -14.08 -2.42 -3.05
C HIS A 88 -13.89 -2.57 -4.56
N TYR A 89 -13.99 -3.79 -5.07
CA TYR A 89 -13.90 -4.04 -6.51
C TYR A 89 -15.08 -3.38 -7.25
N PRO A 90 -14.82 -2.50 -8.24
CA PRO A 90 -15.87 -1.82 -8.97
C PRO A 90 -16.64 -2.79 -9.85
N ARG A 91 -17.79 -3.28 -9.34
CA ARG A 91 -18.74 -4.07 -10.14
C ARG A 91 -19.51 -3.12 -11.02
N VAL A 92 -19.25 -3.15 -12.32
CA VAL A 92 -19.94 -2.35 -13.33
C VAL A 92 -20.63 -3.28 -14.33
N SER A 93 -21.85 -2.93 -14.72
CA SER A 93 -22.60 -3.64 -15.76
C SER A 93 -22.16 -3.09 -17.11
N GLY A 94 -21.23 -3.78 -17.77
CA GLY A 94 -20.59 -3.29 -19.00
C GLY A 94 -19.20 -2.68 -18.68
N ALA A 95 -18.29 -2.68 -19.64
CA ALA A 95 -16.92 -2.20 -19.45
C ALA A 95 -16.83 -0.66 -19.44
N ASP A 96 -17.73 0.03 -18.70
CA ASP A 96 -17.70 1.49 -18.60
C ASP A 96 -16.53 1.93 -17.70
N LYS A 97 -15.50 2.46 -18.35
CA LYS A 97 -14.27 2.90 -17.72
C LYS A 97 -14.45 4.14 -16.84
N ASP A 98 -15.46 4.93 -17.11
CA ASP A 98 -15.73 6.17 -16.37
C ASP A 98 -16.47 5.85 -15.07
N GLU A 99 -17.36 4.85 -15.05
CA GLU A 99 -18.00 4.33 -13.85
C GLU A 99 -16.98 3.66 -12.92
N ILE A 100 -16.04 2.91 -13.49
CA ILE A 100 -14.91 2.33 -12.71
C ILE A 100 -14.12 3.44 -12.03
N LEU A 101 -13.75 4.50 -12.75
CA LEU A 101 -13.00 5.62 -12.21
C LEU A 101 -13.76 6.35 -11.11
N GLN A 102 -15.06 6.55 -11.25
CA GLN A 102 -15.89 7.17 -10.21
C GLN A 102 -15.90 6.35 -8.91
N LYS A 103 -16.04 5.02 -9.02
CA LYS A 103 -16.00 4.13 -7.85
C LYS A 103 -14.62 4.10 -7.19
N LEU A 104 -13.55 4.13 -7.97
CA LEU A 104 -12.18 4.23 -7.44
C LEU A 104 -11.94 5.59 -6.76
N ASN A 105 -12.44 6.68 -7.32
CA ASN A 105 -12.33 8.00 -6.70
C ASN A 105 -13.07 8.06 -5.34
N ALA A 106 -14.14 7.31 -5.15
CA ALA A 106 -14.84 7.22 -3.88
C ALA A 106 -14.01 6.55 -2.77
N LEU A 107 -12.97 5.79 -3.13
CA LEU A 107 -12.03 5.15 -2.21
C LEU A 107 -10.84 6.06 -1.86
N THR A 108 -10.64 7.17 -2.57
CA THR A 108 -9.58 8.13 -2.24
C THR A 108 -9.85 8.79 -0.88
N GLY A 109 -8.81 8.89 -0.06
CA GLY A 109 -8.91 9.41 1.31
C GLY A 109 -9.45 8.41 2.35
N GLN A 110 -9.88 7.20 1.94
CA GLN A 110 -10.26 6.14 2.86
C GLN A 110 -9.02 5.34 3.29
N SER A 111 -9.04 4.83 4.52
CA SER A 111 -8.00 3.90 4.98
C SER A 111 -8.28 2.51 4.46
N LEU A 112 -7.34 1.95 3.70
CA LEU A 112 -7.40 0.61 3.14
C LEU A 112 -6.31 -0.26 3.74
N ARG A 113 -6.67 -1.47 4.18
CA ARG A 113 -5.72 -2.47 4.68
C ARG A 113 -5.14 -3.22 3.50
N VAL A 114 -3.85 -3.11 3.32
CA VAL A 114 -3.13 -3.71 2.17
C VAL A 114 -1.88 -4.44 2.62
N ARG A 115 -1.42 -5.34 1.77
CA ARG A 115 -0.10 -5.97 1.86
C ARG A 115 0.76 -5.51 0.71
N VAL A 116 2.05 -5.37 0.94
CA VAL A 116 3.01 -5.08 -0.14
C VAL A 116 3.20 -6.34 -0.97
N LEU A 117 2.94 -6.23 -2.27
CA LEU A 117 3.01 -7.34 -3.22
C LEU A 117 4.34 -7.39 -3.98
N ASP A 118 4.89 -6.22 -4.28
CA ASP A 118 6.13 -6.08 -5.03
C ASP A 118 6.85 -4.77 -4.67
N VAL A 119 8.16 -4.87 -4.43
CA VAL A 119 9.04 -3.73 -4.12
C VAL A 119 10.25 -3.79 -5.03
N SER A 120 10.44 -2.76 -5.84
CA SER A 120 11.65 -2.60 -6.67
C SER A 120 12.15 -1.17 -6.61
N ARG A 121 13.20 -0.95 -5.81
CA ARG A 121 13.88 0.33 -5.71
C ARG A 121 14.48 0.76 -7.05
N LYS A 122 15.01 -0.20 -7.83
CA LYS A 122 15.65 0.03 -9.12
C LYS A 122 14.67 0.59 -10.15
N ASP A 123 13.46 0.03 -10.18
CA ASP A 123 12.40 0.39 -11.12
C ASP A 123 11.46 1.47 -10.55
N ASN A 124 11.73 1.91 -9.30
CA ASN A 124 10.86 2.82 -8.54
C ASN A 124 9.41 2.32 -8.50
N LYS A 125 9.26 1.01 -8.27
CA LYS A 125 7.99 0.29 -8.31
C LYS A 125 7.61 -0.20 -6.93
N LEU A 126 6.37 0.09 -6.52
CA LEU A 126 5.78 -0.37 -5.28
C LEU A 126 4.32 -0.73 -5.56
N ILE A 127 3.97 -2.00 -5.39
CA ILE A 127 2.64 -2.54 -5.65
C ILE A 127 2.02 -3.05 -4.36
N PHE A 128 0.77 -2.69 -4.15
CA PHE A 128 -0.02 -3.13 -3.01
C PHE A 128 -1.14 -4.09 -3.44
N SER A 129 -1.62 -4.90 -2.48
CA SER A 129 -2.75 -5.79 -2.63
C SER A 129 -3.63 -5.74 -1.38
N GLU A 130 -4.87 -5.36 -1.54
CA GLU A 130 -5.90 -5.48 -0.51
C GLU A 130 -6.41 -6.93 -0.42
N LYS A 131 -6.46 -7.62 -1.55
CA LYS A 131 -6.88 -9.02 -1.66
C LYS A 131 -6.04 -9.95 -0.79
N GLU A 132 -4.71 -9.79 -0.82
CA GLU A 132 -3.80 -10.59 -0.01
C GLU A 132 -3.93 -10.25 1.49
N ALA A 133 -4.19 -8.99 1.84
CA ALA A 133 -4.44 -8.60 3.22
C ALA A 133 -5.72 -9.26 3.77
N VAL A 134 -6.81 -9.25 3.01
CA VAL A 134 -8.08 -9.90 3.39
C VAL A 134 -7.93 -11.42 3.47
N LYS A 135 -7.19 -12.03 2.56
CA LYS A 135 -6.94 -13.47 2.54
C LYS A 135 -6.15 -13.92 3.76
N ASP A 136 -5.14 -13.17 4.15
CA ASP A 136 -4.32 -13.44 5.33
C ASP A 136 -5.14 -13.33 6.63
N ASP A 137 -6.00 -12.31 6.72
CA ASP A 137 -6.93 -12.11 7.83
C ASP A 137 -7.93 -13.29 7.95
N MET A 138 -8.47 -13.74 6.81
CA MET A 138 -9.33 -14.92 6.78
C MET A 138 -8.59 -16.21 7.18
N GLN A 139 -7.38 -16.41 6.67
CA GLN A 139 -6.59 -17.59 7.02
C GLN A 139 -6.24 -17.62 8.51
N SER A 140 -5.91 -16.48 9.10
CA SER A 140 -5.63 -16.36 10.53
C SER A 140 -6.87 -16.72 11.38
N ARG A 141 -8.06 -16.24 11.00
CA ARG A 141 -9.34 -16.60 11.65
C ARG A 141 -9.66 -18.09 11.51
N PHE A 142 -9.48 -18.67 10.33
CA PHE A 142 -9.72 -20.11 10.12
C PHE A 142 -8.69 -21.00 10.83
N ALA A 143 -7.46 -20.53 11.03
CA ALA A 143 -6.44 -21.28 11.77
C ALA A 143 -6.77 -21.41 13.28
N GLU A 144 -7.60 -20.53 13.81
CA GLU A 144 -8.09 -20.59 15.19
C GLU A 144 -9.24 -21.61 15.37
N LEU A 145 -9.96 -21.97 14.28
CA LEU A 145 -11.07 -22.90 14.33
C LEU A 145 -10.58 -24.36 14.40
N LYS A 146 -11.12 -25.10 15.34
CA LYS A 146 -10.82 -26.53 15.55
C LYS A 146 -12.06 -27.37 15.28
N VAL A 147 -11.85 -28.62 14.92
CA VAL A 147 -12.95 -29.61 14.80
C VAL A 147 -13.62 -29.76 16.15
N GLY A 148 -14.91 -29.43 16.19
CA GLY A 148 -15.75 -29.48 17.40
C GLY A 148 -16.07 -28.07 17.98
N ASP A 149 -15.51 -27.00 17.43
CA ASP A 149 -15.87 -25.64 17.84
C ASP A 149 -17.30 -25.29 17.34
N GLU A 150 -18.03 -24.59 18.17
CA GLU A 150 -19.33 -24.00 17.81
C GLU A 150 -19.10 -22.56 17.32
N VAL A 151 -19.57 -22.26 16.12
CA VAL A 151 -19.45 -20.94 15.51
C VAL A 151 -20.79 -20.44 15.03
N GLU A 152 -21.02 -19.14 15.17
CA GLU A 152 -22.19 -18.49 14.58
C GLU A 152 -21.86 -18.03 13.15
N GLY A 153 -22.83 -18.18 12.26
CA GLY A 153 -22.63 -17.77 10.88
C GLY A 153 -23.94 -17.55 10.13
N VAL A 154 -23.88 -16.76 9.05
CA VAL A 154 -25.01 -16.45 8.19
C VAL A 154 -25.01 -17.38 6.97
N VAL A 155 -26.10 -18.10 6.73
CA VAL A 155 -26.27 -18.93 5.55
C VAL A 155 -26.36 -18.05 4.30
N THR A 156 -25.42 -18.22 3.37
CA THR A 156 -25.32 -17.45 2.12
C THR A 156 -25.80 -18.24 0.89
N GLY A 157 -25.91 -19.57 1.02
CA GLY A 157 -26.39 -20.41 -0.06
C GLY A 157 -26.69 -21.83 0.43
N VAL A 158 -27.68 -22.47 -0.17
CA VAL A 158 -28.07 -23.88 0.10
C VAL A 158 -28.00 -24.65 -1.20
N ILE A 159 -27.41 -25.83 -1.15
CA ILE A 159 -27.28 -26.79 -2.25
C ILE A 159 -27.70 -28.18 -1.77
N ASP A 160 -27.91 -29.12 -2.67
CA ASP A 160 -28.46 -30.46 -2.36
C ASP A 160 -27.64 -31.25 -1.34
N PHE A 161 -26.34 -30.96 -1.20
CA PHE A 161 -25.43 -31.69 -0.30
C PHE A 161 -24.86 -30.81 0.83
N GLY A 162 -25.36 -29.60 1.03
CA GLY A 162 -24.90 -28.74 2.12
C GLY A 162 -25.33 -27.28 2.03
N ALA A 163 -24.81 -26.45 2.94
CA ALA A 163 -25.04 -25.03 2.97
C ALA A 163 -23.70 -24.28 3.05
N PHE A 164 -23.62 -23.14 2.37
CA PHE A 164 -22.53 -22.18 2.54
C PHE A 164 -22.89 -21.23 3.68
N VAL A 165 -22.01 -21.13 4.65
CA VAL A 165 -22.18 -20.28 5.83
C VAL A 165 -21.01 -19.31 5.89
N ASN A 166 -21.32 -18.04 5.99
CA ASN A 166 -20.32 -17.01 6.27
C ASN A 166 -20.16 -16.93 7.79
N VAL A 167 -18.94 -17.12 8.27
CA VAL A 167 -18.55 -17.02 9.68
C VAL A 167 -17.76 -15.73 9.83
N ASP A 168 -18.24 -14.79 10.63
CA ASP A 168 -17.61 -13.48 10.88
C ASP A 168 -16.50 -13.58 11.93
#